data_57ed2acbe32fc91ca68edf79955c1ed6
#
_entry.id   57ed2acbe32fc91ca68edf79955c1ed6
#
_cell.length_a   1.000
_cell.length_b   1.000
_cell.length_c   1.000
_cell.angle_alpha   90.00
_cell.angle_beta   90.00
_cell.angle_gamma   90.00
#
_symmetry.space_group_name_H-M   'P 1'
#
loop_
_entity.id
_entity.type
_entity.pdbx_description
1 polymer ?
#
loop_
_entity_poly.entity_id
_entity_poly.type
_entity_poly.pdbx_seq_one_letter_code
_entity_poly.pdbx_strand_id
1 'polypeptide(L)'
;MTWNSASSKFLLAGMTVSVAFLLVPSLSITFQIVGLGIAVAFLGLPHGAIDAYIARQNGLWRSTRGFAAFVGIYAVVAIGVIGVWMIMPTPSLLAFLIISAWHFGADANARNQAERWLFGSLLLSLPSFFHPADVASLFEAISGASAGSLVSILQVWAPVAAIGVFAMLVRRRPPAQQRWADIATVAGLVLFAWALPPLVYFVIYFSALHSPAHFGRVIRLVPPPDRSSAIAYTVGFTALTLLIAGMAFIALTDEVTLQQSTLQIVFIGLAALTVPHMFLIDGICRARFGEAE
;
A
#
# COMPACT_ATOMS: atom_id res chain seq x y z
N MET A 1 18.71 -0.46 -4.95
CA MET A 1 18.16 -1.83 -4.99
C MET A 1 17.44 -1.92 -6.30
N THR A 2 17.93 -2.70 -7.23
CA THR A 2 17.25 -2.85 -8.50
C THR A 2 15.89 -3.51 -8.26
N TRP A 3 14.90 -3.25 -9.12
CA TRP A 3 13.58 -3.92 -9.11
C TRP A 3 13.72 -5.44 -8.88
N ASN A 4 14.72 -6.06 -9.48
CA ASN A 4 15.01 -7.48 -9.33
C ASN A 4 15.20 -7.95 -7.88
N SER A 5 15.78 -7.13 -6.99
CA SER A 5 15.98 -7.53 -5.60
C SER A 5 14.68 -7.42 -4.75
N ALA A 6 13.80 -6.47 -5.05
CA ALA A 6 12.50 -6.36 -4.39
C ALA A 6 11.56 -7.49 -4.86
N SER A 7 11.53 -7.76 -6.17
CA SER A 7 10.77 -8.89 -6.73
C SER A 7 11.22 -10.22 -6.16
N SER A 8 12.54 -10.46 -6.03
CA SER A 8 13.05 -11.70 -5.45
C SER A 8 12.66 -11.87 -3.99
N LYS A 9 12.68 -10.79 -3.18
CA LYS A 9 12.22 -10.83 -1.78
C LYS A 9 10.73 -11.11 -1.68
N PHE A 10 9.93 -10.46 -2.54
CA PHE A 10 8.49 -10.69 -2.63
C PHE A 10 8.16 -12.14 -2.97
N LEU A 11 8.82 -12.70 -4.00
CA LEU A 11 8.60 -14.08 -4.41
C LEU A 11 9.03 -15.06 -3.30
N LEU A 12 10.19 -14.83 -2.68
CA LEU A 12 10.65 -15.67 -1.58
C LEU A 12 9.68 -15.61 -0.38
N ALA A 13 9.29 -14.42 0.06
CA ALA A 13 8.34 -14.26 1.16
C ALA A 13 7.00 -14.91 0.85
N GLY A 14 6.44 -14.65 -0.35
CA GLY A 14 5.18 -15.22 -0.78
C GLY A 14 5.22 -16.74 -0.87
N MET A 15 6.26 -17.34 -1.43
CA MET A 15 6.43 -18.79 -1.50
C MET A 15 6.55 -19.40 -0.10
N THR A 16 7.37 -18.80 0.78
CA THR A 16 7.55 -19.30 2.17
C THR A 16 6.22 -19.29 2.92
N VAL A 17 5.47 -18.19 2.82
CA VAL A 17 4.17 -18.07 3.51
C VAL A 17 3.12 -18.99 2.87
N SER A 18 3.12 -19.14 1.54
CA SER A 18 2.20 -20.09 0.86
C SER A 18 2.46 -21.53 1.30
N VAL A 19 3.72 -21.94 1.40
CA VAL A 19 4.07 -23.28 1.93
C VAL A 19 3.63 -23.41 3.39
N ALA A 20 3.83 -22.39 4.23
CA ALA A 20 3.37 -22.40 5.62
C ALA A 20 1.85 -22.55 5.71
N PHE A 21 1.08 -21.86 4.86
CA PHE A 21 -0.37 -22.01 4.80
C PHE A 21 -0.84 -23.38 4.32
N LEU A 22 -0.11 -24.04 3.39
CA LEU A 22 -0.39 -25.41 2.98
C LEU A 22 -0.18 -26.41 4.12
N LEU A 23 0.81 -26.15 4.99
CA LEU A 23 1.13 -27.01 6.13
C LEU A 23 0.23 -26.74 7.35
N VAL A 24 -0.24 -25.50 7.52
CA VAL A 24 -1.10 -25.06 8.64
C VAL A 24 -2.29 -24.26 8.07
N PRO A 25 -3.27 -24.94 7.44
CA PRO A 25 -4.34 -24.28 6.70
C PRO A 25 -5.36 -23.53 7.59
N SER A 26 -5.28 -23.64 8.92
CA SER A 26 -6.25 -23.09 9.87
C SER A 26 -5.74 -21.85 10.63
N LEU A 27 -4.95 -20.99 10.00
CA LEU A 27 -4.57 -19.71 10.63
C LEU A 27 -5.82 -18.84 10.84
N SER A 28 -6.18 -18.63 12.11
CA SER A 28 -7.38 -17.86 12.45
C SER A 28 -7.29 -16.43 11.91
N ILE A 29 -8.44 -15.83 11.62
CA ILE A 29 -8.52 -14.42 11.17
C ILE A 29 -7.84 -13.48 12.17
N THR A 30 -7.86 -13.79 13.47
CA THR A 30 -7.16 -13.00 14.49
C THR A 30 -5.66 -12.96 14.26
N PHE A 31 -5.02 -14.09 13.95
CA PHE A 31 -3.59 -14.12 13.62
C PHE A 31 -3.26 -13.34 12.36
N GLN A 32 -4.13 -13.42 11.35
CA GLN A 32 -3.95 -12.65 10.10
C GLN A 32 -4.02 -11.14 10.38
N ILE A 33 -4.97 -10.70 11.20
CA ILE A 33 -5.16 -9.28 11.56
C ILE A 33 -3.99 -8.78 12.43
N VAL A 34 -3.54 -9.55 13.41
CA VAL A 34 -2.36 -9.20 14.22
C VAL A 34 -1.12 -9.12 13.33
N GLY A 35 -0.92 -10.10 12.44
CA GLY A 35 0.16 -10.09 11.46
C GLY A 35 0.11 -8.86 10.54
N LEU A 36 -1.08 -8.47 10.07
CA LEU A 36 -1.31 -7.25 9.30
C LEU A 36 -0.88 -6.01 10.11
N GLY A 37 -1.34 -5.87 11.35
CA GLY A 37 -1.00 -4.73 12.21
C GLY A 37 0.51 -4.60 12.42
N ILE A 38 1.19 -5.70 12.75
CA ILE A 38 2.65 -5.74 12.92
C ILE A 38 3.37 -5.39 11.60
N ALA A 39 2.98 -6.00 10.50
CA ALA A 39 3.62 -5.77 9.21
C ALA A 39 3.46 -4.31 8.75
N VAL A 40 2.26 -3.75 8.88
CA VAL A 40 2.00 -2.34 8.55
C VAL A 40 2.79 -1.41 9.49
N ALA A 41 2.81 -1.68 10.79
CA ALA A 41 3.53 -0.86 11.77
C ALA A 41 5.03 -0.76 11.49
N PHE A 42 5.69 -1.89 11.22
CA PHE A 42 7.15 -1.95 11.11
C PHE A 42 7.69 -1.91 9.68
N LEU A 43 6.94 -2.38 8.72
CA LEU A 43 7.35 -2.45 7.32
C LEU A 43 6.58 -1.48 6.43
N GLY A 44 5.34 -1.17 6.78
CA GLY A 44 4.47 -0.28 6.03
C GLY A 44 4.68 1.19 6.36
N LEU A 45 4.39 1.61 7.58
CA LEU A 45 4.42 3.03 7.97
C LEU A 45 5.74 3.76 7.69
N PRO A 46 6.94 3.15 7.86
CA PRO A 46 8.20 3.84 7.62
C PRO A 46 8.36 4.42 6.21
N HIS A 47 7.74 3.80 5.18
CA HIS A 47 7.88 4.31 3.82
C HIS A 47 7.18 5.66 3.60
N GLY A 48 6.05 5.92 4.28
CA GLY A 48 5.36 7.21 4.25
C GLY A 48 5.91 8.19 5.30
N ALA A 49 6.41 7.68 6.42
CA ALA A 49 6.95 8.52 7.50
C ALA A 49 8.22 9.32 7.09
N ILE A 50 8.90 8.93 6.00
CA ILE A 50 10.04 9.67 5.43
C ILE A 50 9.61 10.94 4.67
N ASP A 51 8.32 11.17 4.46
CA ASP A 51 7.77 12.31 3.70
C ASP A 51 8.23 13.67 4.22
N ALA A 52 8.33 13.84 5.53
CA ALA A 52 8.81 15.09 6.12
C ALA A 52 10.25 15.41 5.68
N TYR A 53 11.10 14.40 5.56
CA TYR A 53 12.45 14.56 5.02
C TYR A 53 12.42 14.87 3.51
N ILE A 54 11.61 14.15 2.74
CA ILE A 54 11.44 14.40 1.30
C ILE A 54 10.95 15.84 1.06
N ALA A 55 9.95 16.28 1.81
CA ALA A 55 9.43 17.65 1.74
C ALA A 55 10.51 18.72 2.02
N ARG A 56 11.39 18.46 3.00
CA ARG A 56 12.53 19.33 3.30
C ARG A 56 13.51 19.41 2.14
N GLN A 57 13.91 18.27 1.57
CA GLN A 57 14.84 18.22 0.44
C GLN A 57 14.27 18.93 -0.79
N ASN A 58 12.96 18.89 -0.97
CA ASN A 58 12.27 19.62 -2.04
C ASN A 58 11.98 21.10 -1.71
N GLY A 59 12.48 21.60 -0.58
CA GLY A 59 12.36 23.01 -0.21
C GLY A 59 10.95 23.44 0.19
N LEU A 60 10.05 22.48 0.51
CA LEU A 60 8.71 22.80 0.99
C LEU A 60 8.72 23.42 2.39
N TRP A 61 9.77 23.14 3.16
CA TRP A 61 10.01 23.81 4.42
C TRP A 61 11.52 23.91 4.73
N ARG A 62 11.92 25.01 5.38
CA ARG A 62 13.32 25.28 5.78
C ARG A 62 13.43 25.87 7.18
N SER A 63 12.31 26.20 7.82
CA SER A 63 12.24 26.77 9.15
C SER A 63 11.28 25.97 10.03
N THR A 64 11.33 26.14 11.34
CA THR A 64 10.40 25.52 12.29
C THR A 64 8.95 25.86 11.99
N ARG A 65 8.67 27.13 11.61
CA ARG A 65 7.31 27.54 11.21
C ARG A 65 6.87 26.83 9.92
N GLY A 66 7.76 26.73 8.92
CA GLY A 66 7.48 25.99 7.69
C GLY A 66 7.25 24.49 7.94
N PHE A 67 8.03 23.89 8.84
CA PHE A 67 7.81 22.51 9.27
C PHE A 67 6.45 22.32 9.94
N ALA A 68 6.09 23.19 10.89
CA ALA A 68 4.78 23.15 11.54
C ALA A 68 3.63 23.31 10.54
N ALA A 69 3.77 24.21 9.56
CA ALA A 69 2.79 24.38 8.48
C ALA A 69 2.67 23.13 7.61
N PHE A 70 3.79 22.49 7.22
CA PHE A 70 3.79 21.23 6.46
C PHE A 70 3.07 20.13 7.22
N VAL A 71 3.41 19.90 8.49
CA VAL A 71 2.77 18.89 9.35
C VAL A 71 1.29 19.22 9.55
N GLY A 72 0.94 20.50 9.75
CA GLY A 72 -0.44 20.96 9.90
C GLY A 72 -1.28 20.68 8.65
N ILE A 73 -0.77 20.98 7.45
CA ILE A 73 -1.46 20.69 6.19
C ILE A 73 -1.62 19.18 6.01
N TYR A 74 -0.56 18.40 6.26
CA TYR A 74 -0.61 16.95 6.18
C TYR A 74 -1.68 16.37 7.12
N ALA A 75 -1.73 16.83 8.36
CA ALA A 75 -2.72 16.43 9.35
C ALA A 75 -4.15 16.84 8.96
N VAL A 76 -4.36 18.06 8.45
CA VAL A 76 -5.68 18.53 7.98
C VAL A 76 -6.19 17.64 6.83
N VAL A 77 -5.34 17.30 5.87
CA VAL A 77 -5.72 16.38 4.77
C VAL A 77 -6.07 15.00 5.32
N ALA A 78 -5.24 14.44 6.20
CA ALA A 78 -5.48 13.12 6.80
C ALA A 78 -6.79 13.10 7.62
N ILE A 79 -7.04 14.10 8.46
CA ILE A 79 -8.29 14.26 9.23
C ILE A 79 -9.48 14.42 8.28
N GLY A 80 -9.33 15.19 7.20
CA GLY A 80 -10.35 15.34 6.17
C GLY A 80 -10.73 14.01 5.53
N VAL A 81 -9.75 13.16 5.20
CA VAL A 81 -10.00 11.81 4.66
C VAL A 81 -10.77 10.95 5.67
N ILE A 82 -10.36 10.96 6.95
CA ILE A 82 -11.08 10.24 8.02
C ILE A 82 -12.52 10.78 8.14
N GLY A 83 -12.70 12.09 8.15
CA GLY A 83 -14.02 12.72 8.23
C GLY A 83 -14.94 12.33 7.08
N VAL A 84 -14.45 12.33 5.84
CA VAL A 84 -15.20 11.86 4.66
C VAL A 84 -15.53 10.37 4.80
N TRP A 85 -14.58 9.56 5.30
CA TRP A 85 -14.83 8.13 5.52
C TRP A 85 -15.95 7.88 6.53
N MET A 86 -15.98 8.62 7.63
CA MET A 86 -17.03 8.50 8.65
C MET A 86 -18.43 8.86 8.13
N ILE A 87 -18.51 9.76 7.12
CA ILE A 87 -19.79 10.20 6.53
C ILE A 87 -20.19 9.30 5.36
N MET A 88 -19.22 8.86 4.55
CA MET A 88 -19.45 8.14 3.29
C MET A 88 -18.51 6.91 3.19
N PRO A 89 -18.66 5.88 4.02
CA PRO A 89 -17.68 4.81 4.14
C PRO A 89 -17.50 4.00 2.84
N THR A 90 -18.56 3.58 2.18
CA THR A 90 -18.47 2.80 0.92
C THR A 90 -17.87 3.60 -0.24
N PRO A 91 -18.27 4.84 -0.52
CA PRO A 91 -17.59 5.70 -1.49
C PRO A 91 -16.11 5.95 -1.14
N SER A 92 -15.79 6.10 0.16
CA SER A 92 -14.41 6.29 0.60
C SER A 92 -13.56 5.04 0.38
N LEU A 93 -14.10 3.84 0.63
CA LEU A 93 -13.44 2.58 0.30
C LEU A 93 -13.17 2.47 -1.21
N LEU A 94 -14.15 2.79 -2.06
CA LEU A 94 -13.95 2.81 -3.51
C LEU A 94 -12.87 3.80 -3.93
N ALA A 95 -12.91 5.02 -3.40
CA ALA A 95 -11.89 6.05 -3.67
C ALA A 95 -10.50 5.58 -3.23
N PHE A 96 -10.40 4.95 -2.05
CA PHE A 96 -9.15 4.38 -1.56
C PHE A 96 -8.60 3.29 -2.49
N LEU A 97 -9.46 2.39 -2.99
CA LEU A 97 -9.04 1.36 -3.96
C LEU A 97 -8.56 1.96 -5.28
N ILE A 98 -9.25 3.00 -5.79
CA ILE A 98 -8.84 3.71 -7.00
C ILE A 98 -7.47 4.39 -6.81
N ILE A 99 -7.30 5.13 -5.71
CA ILE A 99 -6.05 5.80 -5.37
C ILE A 99 -4.92 4.77 -5.19
N SER A 100 -5.20 3.66 -4.50
CA SER A 100 -4.25 2.57 -4.29
C SER A 100 -3.87 1.88 -5.60
N ALA A 101 -4.81 1.68 -6.53
CA ALA A 101 -4.50 1.13 -7.85
C ALA A 101 -3.51 2.02 -8.61
N TRP A 102 -3.75 3.33 -8.60
CA TRP A 102 -2.80 4.28 -9.19
C TRP A 102 -1.44 4.25 -8.51
N HIS A 103 -1.41 4.27 -7.17
CA HIS A 103 -0.19 4.29 -6.37
C HIS A 103 0.65 3.03 -6.56
N PHE A 104 0.05 1.87 -6.39
CA PHE A 104 0.72 0.57 -6.55
C PHE A 104 1.10 0.27 -8.00
N GLY A 105 0.38 0.85 -8.96
CA GLY A 105 0.73 0.74 -10.37
C GLY A 105 2.12 1.28 -10.73
N ALA A 106 2.67 2.16 -9.89
CA ALA A 106 4.04 2.65 -10.04
C ALA A 106 5.12 1.55 -9.82
N ASP A 107 4.76 0.46 -9.14
CA ASP A 107 5.69 -0.66 -8.90
C ASP A 107 5.97 -1.50 -10.15
N ALA A 108 5.19 -1.35 -11.21
CA ALA A 108 5.29 -2.13 -12.45
C ALA A 108 6.34 -1.63 -13.45
N ASN A 109 7.14 -0.60 -13.16
CA ASN A 109 7.95 0.12 -14.15
C ASN A 109 7.11 0.52 -15.39
N ALA A 110 5.91 1.05 -15.15
CA ALA A 110 4.94 1.40 -16.18
C ALA A 110 5.51 2.49 -17.11
N ARG A 111 5.36 2.30 -18.43
CA ARG A 111 5.82 3.24 -19.47
C ARG A 111 4.82 4.38 -19.71
N ASN A 112 3.57 4.14 -19.35
CA ASN A 112 2.49 5.09 -19.49
C ASN A 112 1.42 4.87 -18.41
N GLN A 113 0.46 5.79 -18.36
CA GLN A 113 -0.61 5.77 -17.37
C GLN A 113 -1.51 4.53 -17.47
N ALA A 114 -1.78 4.03 -18.69
CA ALA A 114 -2.62 2.86 -18.88
C ALA A 114 -1.97 1.59 -18.29
N GLU A 115 -0.68 1.40 -18.49
CA GLU A 115 0.07 0.29 -17.88
C GLU A 115 0.09 0.38 -16.35
N ARG A 116 0.21 1.59 -15.81
CA ARG A 116 0.14 1.86 -14.37
C ARG A 116 -1.21 1.46 -13.80
N TRP A 117 -2.30 1.89 -14.43
CA TRP A 117 -3.66 1.53 -14.02
C TRP A 117 -3.93 0.03 -14.13
N LEU A 118 -3.53 -0.61 -15.23
CA LEU A 118 -3.74 -2.05 -15.45
C LEU A 118 -3.06 -2.88 -14.36
N PHE A 119 -1.79 -2.61 -14.05
CA PHE A 119 -1.07 -3.38 -13.05
C PHE A 119 -1.65 -3.16 -11.64
N GLY A 120 -1.86 -1.93 -11.22
CA GLY A 120 -2.37 -1.64 -9.88
C GLY A 120 -3.80 -2.13 -9.68
N SER A 121 -4.67 -2.01 -10.70
CA SER A 121 -6.02 -2.53 -10.62
C SER A 121 -6.08 -4.06 -10.65
N LEU A 122 -5.19 -4.73 -11.42
CA LEU A 122 -5.02 -6.19 -11.34
C LEU A 122 -4.68 -6.62 -9.93
N LEU A 123 -3.64 -6.04 -9.34
CA LEU A 123 -3.17 -6.36 -7.99
C LEU A 123 -4.30 -6.32 -6.97
N LEU A 124 -5.15 -5.29 -6.99
CA LEU A 124 -6.23 -5.10 -6.02
C LEU A 124 -7.47 -5.95 -6.33
N SER A 125 -7.70 -6.32 -7.59
CA SER A 125 -8.87 -7.10 -7.99
C SER A 125 -8.67 -8.62 -7.88
N LEU A 126 -7.45 -9.13 -7.94
CA LEU A 126 -7.15 -10.56 -7.84
C LEU A 126 -7.74 -11.25 -6.61
N PRO A 127 -7.65 -10.70 -5.38
CA PRO A 127 -8.27 -11.32 -4.21
C PRO A 127 -9.79 -11.47 -4.34
N SER A 128 -10.46 -10.47 -4.91
CA SER A 128 -11.92 -10.53 -5.14
C SER A 128 -12.30 -11.63 -6.14
N PHE A 129 -11.42 -11.95 -7.08
CA PHE A 129 -11.65 -13.02 -8.06
C PHE A 129 -11.54 -14.42 -7.42
N PHE A 130 -10.54 -14.64 -6.58
CA PHE A 130 -10.28 -15.96 -5.98
C PHE A 130 -11.01 -16.20 -4.66
N HIS A 131 -11.22 -15.13 -3.85
CA HIS A 131 -11.78 -15.20 -2.50
C HIS A 131 -12.89 -14.15 -2.29
N PRO A 132 -13.96 -14.14 -3.11
CA PRO A 132 -14.96 -13.05 -3.09
C PRO A 132 -15.68 -12.93 -1.74
N ALA A 133 -15.99 -14.02 -1.08
CA ALA A 133 -16.67 -14.00 0.21
C ALA A 133 -15.81 -13.38 1.32
N ASP A 134 -14.51 -13.73 1.36
CA ASP A 134 -13.59 -13.18 2.34
C ASP A 134 -13.37 -11.67 2.10
N VAL A 135 -13.22 -11.26 0.84
CA VAL A 135 -13.08 -9.83 0.49
C VAL A 135 -14.34 -9.05 0.84
N ALA A 136 -15.53 -9.62 0.60
CA ALA A 136 -16.79 -8.98 0.98
C ALA A 136 -16.84 -8.76 2.50
N SER A 137 -16.54 -9.78 3.30
CA SER A 137 -16.50 -9.69 4.76
C SER A 137 -15.49 -8.65 5.27
N LEU A 138 -14.30 -8.58 4.64
CA LEU A 138 -13.30 -7.57 4.98
C LEU A 138 -13.76 -6.15 4.64
N PHE A 139 -14.33 -5.95 3.46
CA PHE A 139 -14.84 -4.64 3.05
C PHE A 139 -16.00 -4.18 3.91
N GLU A 140 -16.89 -5.10 4.30
CA GLU A 140 -17.98 -4.83 5.26
C GLU A 140 -17.44 -4.46 6.63
N ALA A 141 -16.43 -5.17 7.13
CA ALA A 141 -15.79 -4.83 8.41
C ALA A 141 -15.12 -3.44 8.37
N ILE A 142 -14.51 -3.07 7.24
CA ILE A 142 -13.82 -1.78 7.07
C ILE A 142 -14.82 -0.63 6.88
N SER A 143 -15.85 -0.82 6.05
CA SER A 143 -16.82 0.24 5.71
C SER A 143 -18.03 0.31 6.62
N GLY A 144 -18.32 -0.76 7.38
CA GLY A 144 -19.56 -0.86 8.17
C GLY A 144 -20.81 -1.03 7.32
N ALA A 145 -20.69 -1.29 6.01
CA ALA A 145 -21.80 -1.41 5.08
C ALA A 145 -21.56 -2.53 4.07
N SER A 146 -22.65 -3.08 3.47
CA SER A 146 -22.53 -4.12 2.46
C SER A 146 -21.68 -3.67 1.25
N ALA A 147 -20.71 -4.50 0.88
CA ALA A 147 -19.74 -4.23 -0.18
C ALA A 147 -19.84 -5.23 -1.35
N GLY A 148 -20.90 -6.04 -1.42
CA GLY A 148 -21.05 -7.11 -2.41
C GLY A 148 -20.98 -6.60 -3.86
N SER A 149 -21.60 -5.45 -4.16
CA SER A 149 -21.54 -4.85 -5.50
C SER A 149 -20.12 -4.45 -5.90
N LEU A 150 -19.33 -3.89 -4.96
CA LEU A 150 -17.94 -3.53 -5.20
C LEU A 150 -17.09 -4.76 -5.48
N VAL A 151 -17.28 -5.82 -4.70
CA VAL A 151 -16.60 -7.11 -4.93
C VAL A 151 -16.94 -7.68 -6.30
N SER A 152 -18.22 -7.66 -6.70
CA SER A 152 -18.64 -8.14 -8.02
C SER A 152 -17.99 -7.35 -9.17
N ILE A 153 -17.85 -6.03 -9.03
CA ILE A 153 -17.14 -5.19 -10.01
C ILE A 153 -15.66 -5.62 -10.11
N LEU A 154 -15.00 -5.82 -8.97
CA LEU A 154 -13.59 -6.24 -8.95
C LEU A 154 -13.41 -7.66 -9.50
N GLN A 155 -14.34 -8.59 -9.26
CA GLN A 155 -14.33 -9.93 -9.84
C GLN A 155 -14.38 -9.91 -11.37
N VAL A 156 -15.27 -9.09 -11.95
CA VAL A 156 -15.39 -8.94 -13.40
C VAL A 156 -14.18 -8.21 -13.99
N TRP A 157 -13.62 -7.25 -13.24
CA TRP A 157 -12.46 -6.49 -13.69
C TRP A 157 -11.16 -7.27 -13.67
N ALA A 158 -10.95 -8.19 -12.73
CA ALA A 158 -9.69 -8.94 -12.57
C ALA A 158 -9.22 -9.65 -13.86
N PRO A 159 -10.05 -10.44 -14.58
CA PRO A 159 -9.63 -11.06 -15.84
C PRO A 159 -9.35 -10.02 -16.94
N VAL A 160 -10.08 -8.92 -17.00
CA VAL A 160 -9.84 -7.83 -17.96
C VAL A 160 -8.47 -7.20 -17.72
N ALA A 161 -8.16 -6.87 -16.46
CA ALA A 161 -6.85 -6.35 -16.08
C ALA A 161 -5.72 -7.36 -16.33
N ALA A 162 -5.96 -8.66 -16.07
CA ALA A 162 -4.99 -9.72 -16.34
C ALA A 162 -4.65 -9.84 -17.83
N ILE A 163 -5.65 -9.80 -18.71
CA ILE A 163 -5.45 -9.77 -20.16
C ILE A 163 -4.65 -8.52 -20.56
N GLY A 164 -5.00 -7.37 -20.00
CA GLY A 164 -4.27 -6.11 -20.27
C GLY A 164 -2.81 -6.16 -19.84
N VAL A 165 -2.52 -6.67 -18.64
CA VAL A 165 -1.14 -6.85 -18.13
C VAL A 165 -0.38 -7.90 -18.94
N PHE A 166 -1.02 -9.00 -19.33
CA PHE A 166 -0.42 -9.98 -20.22
C PHE A 166 -0.04 -9.37 -21.58
N ALA A 167 -0.97 -8.63 -22.20
CA ALA A 167 -0.70 -7.93 -23.46
C ALA A 167 0.44 -6.91 -23.31
N MET A 168 0.50 -6.20 -22.18
CA MET A 168 1.60 -5.30 -21.83
C MET A 168 2.94 -6.05 -21.78
N LEU A 169 3.03 -7.17 -21.08
CA LEU A 169 4.25 -7.98 -20.96
C LEU A 169 4.72 -8.53 -22.32
N VAL A 170 3.80 -8.96 -23.19
CA VAL A 170 4.10 -9.45 -24.53
C VAL A 170 4.64 -8.35 -25.45
N ARG A 171 4.04 -7.15 -25.36
CA ARG A 171 4.45 -5.99 -26.19
C ARG A 171 5.75 -5.34 -25.73
N ARG A 172 6.08 -5.46 -24.44
CA ARG A 172 7.34 -4.97 -23.90
C ARG A 172 8.50 -5.85 -24.38
N ARG A 173 9.62 -5.21 -24.72
CA ARG A 173 10.87 -5.88 -25.08
C ARG A 173 12.02 -5.38 -24.21
N PRO A 174 11.93 -5.50 -22.88
CA PRO A 174 13.03 -5.13 -22.01
C PRO A 174 14.18 -6.14 -22.13
N PRO A 175 15.36 -5.85 -21.56
CA PRO A 175 16.42 -6.84 -21.39
C PRO A 175 15.88 -8.14 -20.76
N ALA A 176 16.44 -9.29 -21.13
CA ALA A 176 15.90 -10.60 -20.71
C ALA A 176 15.72 -10.73 -19.19
N GLN A 177 16.70 -10.25 -18.41
CA GLN A 177 16.64 -10.28 -16.95
C GLN A 177 15.43 -9.51 -16.40
N GLN A 178 15.14 -8.32 -16.94
CA GLN A 178 14.00 -7.50 -16.54
C GLN A 178 12.68 -8.17 -16.94
N ARG A 179 12.61 -8.72 -18.15
CA ARG A 179 11.43 -9.42 -18.64
C ARG A 179 11.05 -10.60 -17.74
N TRP A 180 12.03 -11.42 -17.35
CA TRP A 180 11.77 -12.56 -16.46
C TRP A 180 11.35 -12.09 -15.05
N ALA A 181 11.92 -11.00 -14.54
CA ALA A 181 11.52 -10.42 -13.26
C ALA A 181 10.08 -9.90 -13.29
N ASP A 182 9.68 -9.21 -14.36
CA ASP A 182 8.31 -8.71 -14.53
C ASP A 182 7.31 -9.88 -14.62
N ILE A 183 7.61 -10.90 -15.43
CA ILE A 183 6.78 -12.11 -15.58
C ILE A 183 6.66 -12.83 -14.23
N ALA A 184 7.77 -13.07 -13.55
CA ALA A 184 7.78 -13.77 -12.26
C ALA A 184 7.01 -12.98 -11.18
N THR A 185 7.09 -11.66 -11.19
CA THR A 185 6.32 -10.82 -10.26
C THR A 185 4.82 -10.94 -10.51
N VAL A 186 4.37 -10.83 -11.77
CA VAL A 186 2.95 -10.98 -12.11
C VAL A 186 2.45 -12.41 -11.83
N ALA A 187 3.23 -13.42 -12.18
CA ALA A 187 2.91 -14.82 -11.87
C ALA A 187 2.81 -15.05 -10.35
N GLY A 188 3.73 -14.47 -9.57
CA GLY A 188 3.69 -14.49 -8.12
C GLY A 188 2.44 -13.81 -7.55
N LEU A 189 2.04 -12.63 -8.07
CA LEU A 189 0.81 -11.96 -7.66
C LEU A 189 -0.42 -12.86 -7.87
N VAL A 190 -0.55 -13.50 -9.04
CA VAL A 190 -1.68 -14.40 -9.34
C VAL A 190 -1.65 -15.62 -8.42
N LEU A 191 -0.49 -16.26 -8.29
CA LEU A 191 -0.31 -17.45 -7.45
C LEU A 191 -0.64 -17.16 -5.98
N PHE A 192 -0.11 -16.06 -5.44
CA PHE A 192 -0.32 -15.72 -4.03
C PHE A 192 -1.75 -15.27 -3.76
N ALA A 193 -2.39 -14.55 -4.70
CA ALA A 193 -3.80 -14.19 -4.59
C ALA A 193 -4.72 -15.41 -4.62
N TRP A 194 -4.33 -16.49 -5.34
CA TRP A 194 -5.06 -17.76 -5.34
C TRP A 194 -4.82 -18.57 -4.07
N ALA A 195 -3.57 -18.67 -3.61
CA ALA A 195 -3.16 -19.58 -2.55
C ALA A 195 -3.35 -19.04 -1.13
N LEU A 196 -3.47 -17.71 -0.96
CA LEU A 196 -3.44 -17.04 0.34
C LEU A 196 -4.74 -16.27 0.62
N PRO A 197 -5.14 -16.20 1.90
CA PRO A 197 -6.21 -15.29 2.31
C PRO A 197 -5.91 -13.84 1.91
N PRO A 198 -6.94 -13.02 1.58
CA PRO A 198 -6.77 -11.65 1.08
C PRO A 198 -5.88 -10.74 1.95
N LEU A 199 -6.00 -10.82 3.28
CA LEU A 199 -5.16 -10.03 4.19
C LEU A 199 -3.69 -10.43 4.12
N VAL A 200 -3.41 -11.72 4.05
CA VAL A 200 -2.03 -12.24 3.96
C VAL A 200 -1.40 -11.87 2.63
N TYR A 201 -2.16 -12.00 1.54
CA TYR A 201 -1.74 -11.53 0.22
C TYR A 201 -1.36 -10.05 0.24
N PHE A 202 -2.23 -9.20 0.82
CA PHE A 202 -1.96 -7.77 0.94
C PHE A 202 -0.69 -7.50 1.76
N VAL A 203 -0.55 -8.16 2.91
CA VAL A 203 0.64 -8.01 3.78
C VAL A 203 1.93 -8.34 3.02
N ILE A 204 1.96 -9.45 2.30
CA ILE A 204 3.16 -9.88 1.56
C ILE A 204 3.48 -8.86 0.46
N TYR A 205 2.49 -8.47 -0.34
CA TYR A 205 2.72 -7.47 -1.38
C TYR A 205 3.22 -6.15 -0.79
N PHE A 206 2.50 -5.61 0.19
CA PHE A 206 2.78 -4.30 0.76
C PHE A 206 4.13 -4.25 1.49
N SER A 207 4.43 -5.29 2.28
CA SER A 207 5.61 -5.31 3.15
C SER A 207 6.87 -5.87 2.48
N ALA A 208 6.75 -6.73 1.47
CA ALA A 208 7.92 -7.34 0.84
C ALA A 208 8.24 -6.76 -0.55
N LEU A 209 7.26 -6.15 -1.24
CA LEU A 209 7.48 -5.52 -2.55
C LEU A 209 7.37 -4.00 -2.47
N HIS A 210 6.19 -3.46 -2.17
CA HIS A 210 5.88 -2.04 -2.29
C HIS A 210 6.72 -1.17 -1.34
N SER A 211 6.56 -1.35 -0.04
CA SER A 211 7.20 -0.50 0.97
C SER A 211 8.74 -0.56 0.92
N PRO A 212 9.39 -1.74 0.84
CA PRO A 212 10.85 -1.81 0.72
C PRO A 212 11.39 -1.22 -0.58
N ALA A 213 10.65 -1.34 -1.69
CA ALA A 213 11.06 -0.76 -2.96
C ALA A 213 11.04 0.78 -2.89
N HIS A 214 9.96 1.35 -2.34
CA HIS A 214 9.82 2.80 -2.18
C HIS A 214 10.86 3.34 -1.20
N PHE A 215 10.90 2.84 0.04
CA PHE A 215 11.84 3.29 1.06
C PHE A 215 13.30 3.13 0.61
N GLY A 216 13.62 2.01 -0.01
CA GLY A 216 14.94 1.75 -0.55
C GLY A 216 15.34 2.69 -1.70
N ARG A 217 14.42 3.18 -2.52
CA ARG A 217 14.69 4.23 -3.52
C ARG A 217 15.04 5.54 -2.84
N VAL A 218 14.18 5.98 -1.92
CA VAL A 218 14.36 7.27 -1.21
C VAL A 218 15.65 7.30 -0.41
N ILE A 219 15.91 6.30 0.45
CA ILE A 219 17.07 6.32 1.34
C ILE A 219 18.42 6.31 0.60
N ARG A 220 18.45 5.76 -0.63
CA ARG A 220 19.65 5.80 -1.47
C ARG A 220 19.94 7.18 -2.06
N LEU A 221 18.89 7.96 -2.27
CA LEU A 221 19.03 9.36 -2.76
C LEU A 221 19.39 10.31 -1.63
N VAL A 222 19.28 9.88 -0.36
CA VAL A 222 19.67 10.68 0.80
C VAL A 222 21.19 10.74 0.90
N PRO A 223 21.81 11.95 0.89
CA PRO A 223 23.24 12.12 1.10
C PRO A 223 23.69 11.49 2.43
N PRO A 224 24.87 10.87 2.50
CA PRO A 224 25.34 10.21 3.72
C PRO A 224 25.27 11.06 5.01
N PRO A 225 25.60 12.36 5.00
CA PRO A 225 25.49 13.21 6.20
C PRO A 225 24.06 13.36 6.71
N ASP A 226 23.06 13.28 5.82
CA ASP A 226 21.65 13.52 6.14
C ASP A 226 20.88 12.24 6.53
N ARG A 227 21.49 11.06 6.40
CA ARG A 227 20.82 9.76 6.66
C ARG A 227 20.31 9.62 8.08
N SER A 228 21.08 10.09 9.06
CA SER A 228 20.65 10.09 10.47
C SER A 228 19.39 10.94 10.67
N SER A 229 19.35 12.12 10.06
CA SER A 229 18.18 13.00 10.10
C SER A 229 16.97 12.36 9.40
N ALA A 230 17.15 11.77 8.23
CA ALA A 230 16.07 11.07 7.51
C ALA A 230 15.50 9.92 8.35
N ILE A 231 16.36 9.11 8.97
CA ILE A 231 15.96 8.03 9.88
C ILE A 231 15.24 8.58 11.11
N ALA A 232 15.74 9.67 11.72
CA ALA A 232 15.10 10.29 12.88
C ALA A 232 13.68 10.79 12.57
N TYR A 233 13.46 11.44 11.42
CA TYR A 233 12.11 11.81 10.96
C TYR A 233 11.23 10.58 10.75
N THR A 234 11.74 9.55 10.07
CA THR A 234 11.01 8.31 9.82
C THR A 234 10.57 7.65 11.14
N VAL A 235 11.49 7.47 12.08
CA VAL A 235 11.19 6.86 13.39
C VAL A 235 10.21 7.72 14.17
N GLY A 236 10.41 9.04 14.23
CA GLY A 236 9.55 9.96 14.97
C GLY A 236 8.11 9.98 14.45
N PHE A 237 7.91 10.07 13.13
CA PHE A 237 6.57 10.05 12.54
C PHE A 237 5.92 8.66 12.60
N THR A 238 6.69 7.57 12.46
CA THR A 238 6.17 6.22 12.68
C THR A 238 5.67 6.07 14.12
N ALA A 239 6.47 6.48 15.11
CA ALA A 239 6.08 6.40 16.52
C ALA A 239 4.85 7.26 16.83
N LEU A 240 4.77 8.49 16.28
CA LEU A 240 3.60 9.34 16.41
C LEU A 240 2.35 8.71 15.81
N THR A 241 2.46 8.14 14.62
CA THR A 241 1.35 7.45 13.96
C THR A 241 0.87 6.25 14.77
N LEU A 242 1.79 5.43 15.31
CA LEU A 242 1.46 4.29 16.17
C LEU A 242 0.80 4.73 17.47
N LEU A 243 1.24 5.84 18.07
CA LEU A 243 0.60 6.42 19.25
C LEU A 243 -0.85 6.83 18.95
N ILE A 244 -1.08 7.55 17.86
CA ILE A 244 -2.42 7.97 17.43
C ILE A 244 -3.30 6.74 17.13
N ALA A 245 -2.78 5.75 16.42
CA ALA A 245 -3.48 4.50 16.13
C ALA A 245 -3.84 3.73 17.41
N GLY A 246 -2.93 3.68 18.38
CA GLY A 246 -3.18 3.05 19.69
C GLY A 246 -4.28 3.78 20.49
N MET A 247 -4.29 5.12 20.48
CA MET A 247 -5.35 5.90 21.11
C MET A 247 -6.71 5.66 20.41
N ALA A 248 -6.73 5.66 19.08
CA ALA A 248 -7.93 5.36 18.31
C ALA A 248 -8.43 3.93 18.58
N PHE A 249 -7.51 2.97 18.72
CA PHE A 249 -7.84 1.59 19.06
C PHE A 249 -8.56 1.46 20.41
N ILE A 250 -8.02 2.11 21.45
CA ILE A 250 -8.65 2.13 22.77
C ILE A 250 -10.04 2.74 22.69
N ALA A 251 -10.21 3.85 21.94
CA ALA A 251 -11.51 4.51 21.82
C ALA A 251 -12.55 3.68 21.04
N LEU A 252 -12.13 2.85 20.07
CA LEU A 252 -13.04 2.08 19.23
C LEU A 252 -13.40 0.70 19.78
N THR A 253 -12.58 0.11 20.65
CA THR A 253 -12.83 -1.25 21.19
C THR A 253 -14.06 -1.37 22.06
N ASP A 254 -14.59 -0.27 22.57
CA ASP A 254 -15.84 -0.25 23.32
C ASP A 254 -17.09 -0.27 22.42
N GLU A 255 -16.94 0.10 21.13
CA GLU A 255 -18.05 0.25 20.19
C GLU A 255 -18.17 -0.92 19.20
N VAL A 256 -17.03 -1.54 18.82
CA VAL A 256 -16.99 -2.62 17.82
C VAL A 256 -16.02 -3.73 18.23
N THR A 257 -16.08 -4.87 17.53
CA THR A 257 -15.19 -6.00 17.82
C THR A 257 -13.71 -5.61 17.62
N LEU A 258 -12.84 -6.25 18.39
CA LEU A 258 -11.37 -6.09 18.28
C LEU A 258 -10.86 -6.26 16.83
N GLN A 259 -11.41 -7.21 16.10
CA GLN A 259 -11.04 -7.48 14.71
C GLN A 259 -11.46 -6.32 13.80
N GLN A 260 -12.68 -5.83 13.95
CA GLN A 260 -13.22 -4.73 13.17
C GLN A 260 -12.47 -3.43 13.47
N SER A 261 -12.22 -3.10 14.74
CA SER A 261 -11.45 -1.93 15.15
C SER A 261 -10.06 -1.93 14.50
N THR A 262 -9.36 -3.08 14.54
CA THR A 262 -8.03 -3.19 13.94
C THR A 262 -8.06 -2.98 12.43
N LEU A 263 -9.00 -3.61 11.72
CA LEU A 263 -9.16 -3.43 10.27
C LEU A 263 -9.46 -1.98 9.91
N GLN A 264 -10.38 -1.33 10.62
CA GLN A 264 -10.72 0.07 10.39
C GLN A 264 -9.52 0.98 10.64
N ILE A 265 -8.82 0.84 11.74
CA ILE A 265 -7.64 1.66 12.06
C ILE A 265 -6.55 1.48 11.01
N VAL A 266 -6.27 0.24 10.59
CA VAL A 266 -5.23 0.00 9.59
C VAL A 266 -5.64 0.58 8.24
N PHE A 267 -6.81 0.23 7.70
CA PHE A 267 -7.17 0.61 6.33
C PHE A 267 -7.62 2.07 6.21
N ILE A 268 -8.38 2.61 7.17
CA ILE A 268 -8.74 4.03 7.19
C ILE A 268 -7.49 4.88 7.48
N GLY A 269 -6.61 4.42 8.38
CA GLY A 269 -5.32 5.05 8.65
C GLY A 269 -4.41 5.06 7.43
N LEU A 270 -4.30 3.93 6.70
CA LEU A 270 -3.58 3.88 5.43
C LEU A 270 -4.18 4.85 4.39
N ALA A 271 -5.50 4.90 4.24
CA ALA A 271 -6.15 5.84 3.33
C ALA A 271 -5.84 7.29 3.70
N ALA A 272 -5.95 7.64 4.99
CA ALA A 272 -5.68 8.97 5.52
C ALA A 272 -4.22 9.42 5.28
N LEU A 273 -3.27 8.51 5.38
CA LEU A 273 -1.85 8.80 5.14
C LEU A 273 -1.47 8.74 3.66
N THR A 274 -2.10 7.86 2.87
CA THR A 274 -1.79 7.70 1.44
C THR A 274 -2.15 8.95 0.64
N VAL A 275 -3.25 9.63 0.96
CA VAL A 275 -3.67 10.82 0.20
C VAL A 275 -2.63 11.94 0.27
N PRO A 276 -2.20 12.45 1.44
CA PRO A 276 -1.17 13.50 1.49
C PRO A 276 0.19 13.00 0.99
N HIS A 277 0.56 11.74 1.23
CA HIS A 277 1.76 11.11 0.70
C HIS A 277 1.80 11.18 -0.84
N MET A 278 0.72 10.80 -1.50
CA MET A 278 0.64 10.84 -2.96
C MET A 278 0.66 12.27 -3.51
N PHE A 279 0.00 13.23 -2.85
CA PHE A 279 0.12 14.64 -3.22
C PHE A 279 1.58 15.12 -3.18
N LEU A 280 2.35 14.67 -2.19
CA LEU A 280 3.76 15.00 -2.08
C LEU A 280 4.57 14.31 -3.19
N ILE A 281 4.47 13.00 -3.32
CA ILE A 281 5.34 12.17 -4.18
C ILE A 281 4.97 12.32 -5.65
N ASP A 282 3.71 12.08 -6.01
CA ASP A 282 3.25 12.11 -7.41
C ASP A 282 2.92 13.53 -7.89
N GLY A 283 2.52 14.44 -7.00
CA GLY A 283 2.21 15.82 -7.34
C GLY A 283 3.45 16.70 -7.37
N ILE A 284 4.03 16.97 -6.21
CA ILE A 284 5.06 18.01 -6.05
C ILE A 284 6.44 17.48 -6.52
N CYS A 285 6.83 16.26 -6.08
CA CYS A 285 8.15 15.76 -6.40
C CYS A 285 8.27 15.36 -7.87
N ARG A 286 7.23 14.76 -8.45
CA ARG A 286 7.25 14.39 -9.87
C ARG A 286 7.25 15.59 -10.80
N ALA A 287 6.53 16.67 -10.47
CA ALA A 287 6.55 17.91 -11.23
C ALA A 287 7.96 18.57 -11.26
N ARG A 288 8.79 18.33 -10.22
CA ARG A 288 10.13 18.87 -10.13
C ARG A 288 11.22 17.95 -10.68
N PHE A 289 11.00 16.64 -10.73
CA PHE A 289 11.98 15.63 -11.16
C PHE A 289 11.58 14.91 -12.45
N GLY A 290 10.34 15.05 -12.93
CA GLY A 290 9.85 14.43 -14.17
C GLY A 290 10.41 15.07 -15.47
N GLU A 291 11.21 16.11 -15.35
CA GLU A 291 11.96 16.71 -16.47
C GLU A 291 13.40 16.14 -16.61
N ALA A 292 13.77 15.13 -15.80
CA ALA A 292 15.14 14.60 -15.74
C ALA A 292 15.25 13.11 -16.13
N GLU A 293 14.22 12.52 -16.81
CA GLU A 293 14.33 11.19 -17.43
C GLU A 293 14.07 11.22 -18.93
#